data_943dea3a19ef6c5ab8ba40827bd9a9e7
#
_entry.id   943dea3a19ef6c5ab8ba40827bd9a9e7
#
_cell.length_a   1.000
_cell.length_b   1.000
_cell.length_c   1.000
_cell.angle_alpha   90.00
_cell.angle_beta   90.00
_cell.angle_gamma   90.00
#
_symmetry.space_group_name_H-M   'P 1'
#
loop_
_entity.id
_entity.type
_entity.pdbx_description
1 polymer ?
#
loop_
_entity_poly.entity_id
_entity_poly.type
_entity_poly.pdbx_seq_one_letter_code
_entity_poly.pdbx_strand_id
1 'polypeptide(L)'
;MLLPFDRYCEEIVAQTDLLRAHAKDTDMTAPVPSCPGWNLGQLLRHVGGDHRWAETAVRTRATEPVSDKAANDLAGYTDEDWAVLDPWLAEGASRLAACLLEAGPGVEVWNPSDIDRRTADFWARRMTFETAVHRADAALATGAEYTLDEDVAIDGVDEWMEFATVPEAYEPGPDAPGLLGPGRTLQFHAGEARWLVDLTGGKPTSQRDGAADKPAVTVRGPATDVLMLLYRRPAPRVEVDGDAGLLDLWLTRTGFWLA
;
A
#
# COMPACT_ATOMS: atom_id res chain seq x y z
N MET A 1 4.73 2.36 -16.11
CA MET A 1 6.16 2.76 -15.92
C MET A 1 6.28 3.17 -14.46
N LEU A 2 7.32 2.72 -13.74
CA LEU A 2 7.54 3.12 -12.35
C LEU A 2 7.79 4.63 -12.28
N LEU A 3 7.35 5.25 -11.19
CA LEU A 3 7.65 6.66 -10.93
C LEU A 3 9.18 6.85 -10.72
N PRO A 4 9.72 8.02 -11.05
CA PRO A 4 11.09 8.36 -10.69
C PRO A 4 11.29 8.35 -9.17
N PHE A 5 12.47 7.99 -8.69
CA PHE A 5 12.80 7.95 -7.27
C PHE A 5 12.51 9.26 -6.53
N ASP A 6 12.89 10.39 -7.13
CA ASP A 6 12.64 11.72 -6.56
C ASP A 6 11.14 11.98 -6.40
N ARG A 7 10.31 11.49 -7.34
CA ARG A 7 8.85 11.61 -7.27
C ARG A 7 8.28 10.85 -6.07
N TYR A 8 8.78 9.66 -5.72
CA TYR A 8 8.37 8.98 -4.50
C TYR A 8 8.68 9.81 -3.25
N CYS A 9 9.88 10.41 -3.19
CA CYS A 9 10.27 11.27 -2.06
C CYS A 9 9.36 12.50 -1.94
N GLU A 10 8.98 13.11 -3.07
CA GLU A 10 8.03 14.22 -3.10
C GLU A 10 6.63 13.77 -2.67
N GLU A 11 6.16 12.61 -3.14
CA GLU A 11 4.86 12.07 -2.79
C GLU A 11 4.73 11.74 -1.30
N ILE A 12 5.75 11.18 -0.65
CA ILE A 12 5.72 10.94 0.80
C ILE A 12 5.36 12.23 1.56
N VAL A 13 5.95 13.36 1.20
CA VAL A 13 5.68 14.65 1.82
C VAL A 13 4.29 15.17 1.43
N ALA A 14 3.96 15.16 0.14
CA ALA A 14 2.69 15.68 -0.36
C ALA A 14 1.49 14.90 0.20
N GLN A 15 1.56 13.56 0.21
CA GLN A 15 0.51 12.71 0.76
C GLN A 15 0.37 12.88 2.28
N THR A 16 1.48 13.10 2.99
CA THR A 16 1.45 13.43 4.43
C THR A 16 0.80 14.77 4.70
N ASP A 17 1.09 15.80 3.90
CA ASP A 17 0.47 17.11 4.05
C ASP A 17 -1.04 17.05 3.80
N LEU A 18 -1.48 16.27 2.80
CA LEU A 18 -2.89 16.03 2.55
C LEU A 18 -3.55 15.20 3.67
N LEU A 19 -2.86 14.18 4.21
CA LEU A 19 -3.33 13.41 5.37
C LEU A 19 -3.55 14.32 6.58
N ARG A 20 -2.60 15.20 6.88
CA ARG A 20 -2.70 16.21 7.93
C ARG A 20 -3.88 17.16 7.68
N ALA A 21 -4.09 17.58 6.42
CA ALA A 21 -5.22 18.44 6.07
C ALA A 21 -6.57 17.75 6.30
N HIS A 22 -6.69 16.44 6.03
CA HIS A 22 -7.90 15.66 6.31
C HIS A 22 -8.16 15.50 7.81
N ALA A 23 -7.12 15.34 8.62
CA ALA A 23 -7.24 15.12 10.07
C ALA A 23 -7.42 16.42 10.88
N LYS A 24 -7.10 17.57 10.28
CA LYS A 24 -7.19 18.85 10.96
C LYS A 24 -8.61 19.14 11.44
N ASP A 25 -8.71 19.68 12.66
CA ASP A 25 -9.98 20.04 13.31
C ASP A 25 -10.96 18.86 13.51
N THR A 26 -10.44 17.62 13.45
CA THR A 26 -11.22 16.39 13.67
C THR A 26 -10.92 15.79 15.04
N ASP A 27 -11.88 15.06 15.59
CA ASP A 27 -11.70 14.29 16.82
C ASP A 27 -10.73 13.12 16.57
N MET A 28 -9.58 13.11 17.25
CA MET A 28 -8.57 12.05 17.13
C MET A 28 -9.07 10.69 17.61
N THR A 29 -10.15 10.64 18.38
CA THR A 29 -10.79 9.39 18.81
C THR A 29 -11.81 8.86 17.79
N ALA A 30 -12.07 9.58 16.69
CA ALA A 30 -12.98 9.15 15.64
C ALA A 30 -12.54 7.78 15.05
N PRO A 31 -13.45 6.80 14.92
CA PRO A 31 -13.10 5.49 14.39
C PRO A 31 -12.71 5.58 12.91
N VAL A 32 -11.75 4.76 12.49
CA VAL A 32 -11.33 4.60 11.10
C VAL A 32 -12.05 3.40 10.48
N PRO A 33 -13.05 3.58 9.60
CA PRO A 33 -13.91 2.49 9.13
C PRO A 33 -13.16 1.37 8.39
N SER A 34 -12.08 1.72 7.70
CA SER A 34 -11.25 0.81 6.90
C SER A 34 -10.12 0.14 7.70
N CYS A 35 -9.86 0.57 8.93
CA CYS A 35 -8.89 -0.03 9.86
C CYS A 35 -9.61 -0.40 11.16
N PRO A 36 -10.30 -1.55 11.21
CA PRO A 36 -11.11 -1.94 12.37
C PRO A 36 -10.32 -1.96 13.67
N GLY A 37 -10.84 -1.28 14.69
CA GLY A 37 -10.22 -1.19 16.00
C GLY A 37 -9.27 0.01 16.16
N TRP A 38 -9.00 0.77 15.11
CA TRP A 38 -8.20 1.99 15.18
C TRP A 38 -9.08 3.25 15.20
N ASN A 39 -8.59 4.26 15.90
CA ASN A 39 -9.06 5.64 15.78
C ASN A 39 -8.10 6.47 14.91
N LEU A 40 -8.52 7.69 14.58
CA LEU A 40 -7.74 8.58 13.72
C LEU A 40 -6.35 8.90 14.30
N GLY A 41 -6.24 9.10 15.61
CA GLY A 41 -4.95 9.32 16.29
C GLY A 41 -3.99 8.14 16.11
N GLN A 42 -4.49 6.91 16.26
CA GLN A 42 -3.70 5.70 16.06
C GLN A 42 -3.26 5.54 14.58
N LEU A 43 -4.16 5.84 13.63
CA LEU A 43 -3.81 5.85 12.20
C LEU A 43 -2.65 6.81 11.91
N LEU A 44 -2.72 8.03 12.42
CA LEU A 44 -1.68 9.04 12.23
C LEU A 44 -0.37 8.64 12.93
N ARG A 45 -0.47 8.01 14.11
CA ARG A 45 0.69 7.47 14.82
C ARG A 45 1.38 6.36 14.05
N HIS A 46 0.61 5.47 13.43
CA HIS A 46 1.11 4.42 12.56
C HIS A 46 1.91 5.00 11.38
N VAL A 47 1.31 5.86 10.57
CA VAL A 47 1.99 6.47 9.40
C VAL A 47 3.29 7.17 9.79
N GLY A 48 3.26 7.98 10.85
CA GLY A 48 4.48 8.66 11.31
C GLY A 48 5.51 7.72 11.94
N GLY A 49 5.08 6.57 12.47
CA GLY A 49 5.92 5.47 12.92
C GLY A 49 6.63 4.81 11.76
N ASP A 50 5.90 4.50 10.68
CA ASP A 50 6.42 3.92 9.45
C ASP A 50 7.47 4.81 8.78
N HIS A 51 7.22 6.12 8.72
CA HIS A 51 8.23 7.05 8.21
C HIS A 51 9.54 6.97 9.00
N ARG A 52 9.49 6.84 10.32
CA ARG A 52 10.68 6.73 11.19
C ARG A 52 11.34 5.37 11.12
N TRP A 53 10.55 4.33 10.93
CA TRP A 53 11.05 2.98 10.70
C TRP A 53 11.84 2.91 9.38
N ALA A 54 11.26 3.40 8.28
CA ALA A 54 11.91 3.48 6.99
C ALA A 54 13.17 4.38 7.03
N GLU A 55 13.07 5.58 7.64
CA GLU A 55 14.22 6.48 7.83
C GLU A 55 15.35 5.79 8.59
N THR A 56 15.03 5.06 9.65
CA THR A 56 16.03 4.32 10.43
C THR A 56 16.71 3.25 9.60
N ALA A 57 15.94 2.43 8.85
CA ALA A 57 16.49 1.40 7.98
C ALA A 57 17.44 1.99 6.93
N VAL A 58 17.02 3.04 6.23
CA VAL A 58 17.80 3.68 5.17
C VAL A 58 19.04 4.39 5.72
N ARG A 59 18.90 5.21 6.76
CA ARG A 59 19.98 5.97 7.37
C ARG A 59 21.08 5.07 7.93
N THR A 60 20.72 3.94 8.53
CA THR A 60 21.69 2.98 9.09
C THR A 60 22.20 2.00 8.04
N ARG A 61 21.67 2.04 6.81
CA ARG A 61 21.91 1.02 5.77
C ARG A 61 21.74 -0.38 6.34
N ALA A 62 20.61 -0.60 6.99
CA ALA A 62 20.33 -1.82 7.71
C ALA A 62 20.51 -3.05 6.80
N THR A 63 21.22 -4.07 7.27
CA THR A 63 21.37 -5.37 6.59
C THR A 63 20.52 -6.46 7.24
N GLU A 64 19.94 -6.17 8.40
CA GLU A 64 19.13 -7.04 9.23
C GLU A 64 17.81 -6.35 9.61
N PRO A 65 16.79 -7.08 10.08
CA PRO A 65 15.50 -6.51 10.46
C PRO A 65 15.61 -5.36 11.45
N VAL A 66 14.94 -4.24 11.12
CA VAL A 66 14.76 -3.10 12.02
C VAL A 66 13.39 -3.26 12.70
N SER A 67 13.30 -2.97 14.00
CA SER A 67 12.05 -3.09 14.76
C SER A 67 11.02 -2.08 14.29
N ASP A 68 9.83 -2.58 13.97
CA ASP A 68 8.64 -1.84 13.55
C ASP A 68 7.69 -1.46 14.70
N LYS A 69 8.07 -1.76 15.95
CA LYS A 69 7.21 -1.54 17.14
C LYS A 69 6.65 -0.11 17.23
N ALA A 70 7.42 0.88 16.78
CA ALA A 70 6.97 2.27 16.84
C ALA A 70 5.83 2.58 15.86
N ALA A 71 5.70 1.76 14.80
CA ALA A 71 4.62 1.85 13.82
C ALA A 71 3.41 0.98 14.20
N ASN A 72 3.64 -0.21 14.77
CA ASN A 72 2.61 -1.25 14.91
C ASN A 72 2.12 -1.48 16.34
N ASP A 73 2.85 -1.07 17.38
CA ASP A 73 2.39 -1.17 18.78
C ASP A 73 1.57 0.07 19.18
N LEU A 74 0.32 0.11 18.73
CA LEU A 74 -0.56 1.26 18.84
C LEU A 74 -1.51 1.22 20.04
N ALA A 75 -1.50 0.15 20.82
CA ALA A 75 -2.47 -0.06 21.91
C ALA A 75 -2.45 1.06 22.99
N GLY A 76 -1.32 1.73 23.16
CA GLY A 76 -1.16 2.84 24.11
C GLY A 76 -1.54 4.22 23.55
N TYR A 77 -1.87 4.34 22.25
CA TYR A 77 -2.06 5.64 21.57
C TYR A 77 -3.54 5.92 21.25
N THR A 78 -4.42 5.69 22.23
CA THR A 78 -5.88 5.83 22.04
C THR A 78 -6.41 7.25 22.26
N ASP A 79 -5.59 8.13 22.85
CA ASP A 79 -5.96 9.52 23.22
C ASP A 79 -4.84 10.48 22.79
N GLU A 80 -4.68 10.62 21.48
CA GLU A 80 -3.64 11.42 20.85
C GLU A 80 -4.07 12.88 20.71
N ASP A 81 -3.11 13.81 20.89
CA ASP A 81 -3.31 15.25 20.70
C ASP A 81 -2.84 15.67 19.29
N TRP A 82 -3.76 16.26 18.53
CA TRP A 82 -3.45 16.84 17.22
C TRP A 82 -2.27 17.81 17.25
N ALA A 83 -2.18 18.66 18.29
CA ALA A 83 -1.09 19.63 18.40
C ALA A 83 0.30 18.98 18.51
N VAL A 84 0.34 17.71 18.94
CA VAL A 84 1.56 16.89 18.99
C VAL A 84 1.76 16.11 17.70
N LEU A 85 0.69 15.50 17.16
CA LEU A 85 0.77 14.66 15.95
C LEU A 85 1.09 15.45 14.69
N ASP A 86 0.49 16.61 14.49
CA ASP A 86 0.64 17.41 13.27
C ASP A 86 2.12 17.75 12.96
N PRO A 87 2.87 18.43 13.84
CA PRO A 87 4.28 18.69 13.59
C PRO A 87 5.15 17.43 13.56
N TRP A 88 4.79 16.39 14.31
CA TRP A 88 5.51 15.13 14.34
C TRP A 88 5.38 14.36 13.03
N LEU A 89 4.21 14.35 12.39
CA LEU A 89 4.00 13.77 11.04
C LEU A 89 4.81 14.54 9.98
N ALA A 90 4.70 15.86 9.96
CA ALA A 90 5.42 16.71 8.98
C ALA A 90 6.94 16.51 9.09
N GLU A 91 7.48 16.48 10.30
CA GLU A 91 8.89 16.22 10.54
C GLU A 91 9.30 14.83 10.04
N GLY A 92 8.51 13.78 10.35
CA GLY A 92 8.80 12.41 9.96
C GLY A 92 8.89 12.23 8.45
N ALA A 93 7.90 12.74 7.72
CA ALA A 93 7.88 12.70 6.25
C ALA A 93 9.06 13.46 5.63
N SER A 94 9.34 14.67 6.13
CA SER A 94 10.45 15.50 5.62
C SER A 94 11.81 14.85 5.87
N ARG A 95 12.01 14.25 7.04
CA ARG A 95 13.26 13.55 7.39
C ARG A 95 13.45 12.29 6.54
N LEU A 96 12.39 11.51 6.34
CA LEU A 96 12.44 10.32 5.48
C LEU A 96 12.79 10.70 4.05
N ALA A 97 12.09 11.68 3.46
CA ALA A 97 12.35 12.15 2.10
C ALA A 97 13.80 12.64 1.93
N ALA A 98 14.30 13.44 2.87
CA ALA A 98 15.69 13.93 2.85
C ALA A 98 16.69 12.77 2.96
N CYS A 99 16.45 11.80 3.86
CA CYS A 99 17.29 10.62 4.04
C CYS A 99 17.36 9.76 2.78
N LEU A 100 16.22 9.53 2.12
CA LEU A 100 16.13 8.79 0.86
C LEU A 100 16.91 9.48 -0.26
N LEU A 101 16.71 10.80 -0.43
CA LEU A 101 17.42 11.60 -1.44
C LEU A 101 18.93 11.61 -1.21
N GLU A 102 19.38 11.69 0.05
CA GLU A 102 20.81 11.63 0.41
C GLU A 102 21.40 10.25 0.13
N ALA A 103 20.65 9.18 0.43
CA ALA A 103 21.09 7.81 0.19
C ALA A 103 21.17 7.47 -1.31
N GLY A 104 20.17 7.92 -2.08
CA GLY A 104 19.98 7.55 -3.48
C GLY A 104 19.35 6.17 -3.66
N PRO A 105 18.72 5.91 -4.83
CA PRO A 105 17.87 4.74 -5.05
C PRO A 105 18.58 3.38 -4.91
N GLY A 106 19.85 3.30 -5.27
CA GLY A 106 20.63 2.05 -5.36
C GLY A 106 21.34 1.65 -4.07
N VAL A 107 21.22 2.41 -2.98
CA VAL A 107 21.84 2.01 -1.71
C VAL A 107 21.19 0.74 -1.19
N GLU A 108 22.02 -0.27 -0.88
CA GLU A 108 21.55 -1.52 -0.29
C GLU A 108 21.01 -1.28 1.12
N VAL A 109 19.76 -1.74 1.32
CA VAL A 109 19.04 -1.63 2.60
C VAL A 109 18.16 -2.88 2.73
N TRP A 110 18.13 -3.48 3.89
CA TRP A 110 17.16 -4.50 4.24
C TRP A 110 15.72 -3.97 4.04
N ASN A 111 14.81 -4.86 3.66
CA ASN A 111 13.37 -4.61 3.65
C ASN A 111 12.61 -5.81 4.24
N PRO A 112 11.36 -5.64 4.71
CA PRO A 112 10.61 -6.68 5.39
C PRO A 112 9.94 -7.69 4.44
N SER A 113 10.05 -7.51 3.13
CA SER A 113 9.39 -8.37 2.14
C SER A 113 10.35 -9.38 1.53
N ASP A 114 9.79 -10.43 0.93
CA ASP A 114 10.53 -11.40 0.11
C ASP A 114 10.72 -10.93 -1.35
N ILE A 115 10.38 -9.68 -1.65
CA ILE A 115 10.70 -9.07 -2.95
C ILE A 115 12.21 -8.85 -3.02
N ASP A 116 12.82 -9.33 -4.11
CA ASP A 116 14.27 -9.16 -4.38
C ASP A 116 14.60 -7.73 -4.82
N ARG A 117 14.29 -6.76 -3.94
CA ARG A 117 14.58 -5.32 -4.11
C ARG A 117 15.07 -4.77 -2.77
N ARG A 118 16.32 -5.11 -2.41
CA ARG A 118 16.94 -4.70 -1.15
C ARG A 118 17.68 -3.38 -1.29
N THR A 119 16.93 -2.33 -1.63
CA THR A 119 17.48 -1.00 -1.89
C THR A 119 16.60 0.09 -1.31
N ALA A 120 17.15 1.32 -1.18
CA ALA A 120 16.40 2.49 -0.72
C ALA A 120 15.19 2.82 -1.63
N ASP A 121 15.23 2.44 -2.91
CA ASP A 121 14.10 2.56 -3.84
C ASP A 121 12.85 1.78 -3.38
N PHE A 122 13.04 0.59 -2.79
CA PHE A 122 11.93 -0.14 -2.17
C PHE A 122 11.23 0.71 -1.09
N TRP A 123 12.01 1.31 -0.18
CA TRP A 123 11.48 2.11 0.92
C TRP A 123 10.77 3.38 0.43
N ALA A 124 11.35 4.06 -0.57
CA ALA A 124 10.72 5.24 -1.15
C ALA A 124 9.34 4.91 -1.73
N ARG A 125 9.25 3.83 -2.53
CA ARG A 125 8.01 3.38 -3.14
C ARG A 125 7.00 2.90 -2.10
N ARG A 126 7.42 2.03 -1.19
CA ARG A 126 6.53 1.48 -0.15
C ARG A 126 5.92 2.58 0.72
N MET A 127 6.74 3.54 1.19
CA MET A 127 6.25 4.62 2.05
C MET A 127 5.34 5.61 1.30
N THR A 128 5.52 5.78 0.00
CA THR A 128 4.57 6.53 -0.83
C THR A 128 3.17 5.91 -0.77
N PHE A 129 3.06 4.60 -1.02
CA PHE A 129 1.75 3.95 -1.06
C PHE A 129 1.18 3.70 0.33
N GLU A 130 2.01 3.43 1.32
CA GLU A 130 1.60 3.39 2.72
C GLU A 130 0.91 4.70 3.13
N THR A 131 1.58 5.82 2.86
CA THR A 131 1.02 7.14 3.18
C THR A 131 -0.24 7.46 2.38
N ALA A 132 -0.24 7.16 1.06
CA ALA A 132 -1.38 7.45 0.19
C ALA A 132 -2.64 6.65 0.56
N VAL A 133 -2.49 5.36 0.90
CA VAL A 133 -3.61 4.51 1.31
C VAL A 133 -4.16 4.92 2.67
N HIS A 134 -3.29 5.18 3.65
CA HIS A 134 -3.73 5.66 4.97
C HIS A 134 -4.28 7.08 4.94
N ARG A 135 -3.90 7.91 3.96
CA ARG A 135 -4.61 9.16 3.68
C ARG A 135 -6.05 8.90 3.20
N ALA A 136 -6.28 7.85 2.39
CA ALA A 136 -7.64 7.46 2.02
C ALA A 136 -8.44 6.98 3.24
N ASP A 137 -7.83 6.25 4.16
CA ASP A 137 -8.45 5.82 5.41
C ASP A 137 -8.86 7.02 6.28
N ALA A 138 -8.00 8.04 6.39
CA ALA A 138 -8.33 9.28 7.08
C ALA A 138 -9.46 10.06 6.37
N ALA A 139 -9.46 10.12 5.04
CA ALA A 139 -10.53 10.75 4.27
C ALA A 139 -11.88 10.06 4.51
N LEU A 140 -11.91 8.72 4.57
CA LEU A 140 -13.11 7.95 4.94
C LEU A 140 -13.58 8.26 6.35
N ALA A 141 -12.67 8.38 7.32
CA ALA A 141 -13.00 8.67 8.72
C ALA A 141 -13.56 10.09 8.91
N THR A 142 -13.10 11.05 8.11
CA THR A 142 -13.47 12.46 8.22
C THR A 142 -14.55 12.89 7.23
N GLY A 143 -14.91 12.06 6.27
CA GLY A 143 -15.82 12.40 5.16
C GLY A 143 -15.20 13.36 4.15
N ALA A 144 -13.88 13.47 4.10
CA ALA A 144 -13.18 14.29 3.13
C ALA A 144 -13.13 13.62 1.75
N GLU A 145 -13.00 14.43 0.69
CA GLU A 145 -12.78 13.91 -0.67
C GLU A 145 -11.37 13.34 -0.81
N TYR A 146 -11.26 12.17 -1.44
CA TYR A 146 -9.99 11.53 -1.75
C TYR A 146 -9.75 11.49 -3.26
N THR A 147 -8.64 12.05 -3.68
CA THR A 147 -8.14 11.99 -5.06
C THR A 147 -6.66 11.61 -5.05
N LEU A 148 -6.20 10.89 -6.04
CA LEU A 148 -4.79 10.51 -6.22
C LEU A 148 -4.45 10.69 -7.69
N ASP A 149 -3.26 11.18 -7.99
CA ASP A 149 -2.77 11.30 -9.36
C ASP A 149 -2.78 9.92 -10.04
N GLU A 150 -3.19 9.86 -11.29
CA GLU A 150 -3.42 8.60 -11.99
C GLU A 150 -2.14 7.77 -12.14
N ASP A 151 -1.00 8.42 -12.40
CA ASP A 151 0.31 7.78 -12.50
C ASP A 151 0.76 7.18 -11.16
N VAL A 152 0.50 7.87 -10.04
CA VAL A 152 0.74 7.37 -8.68
C VAL A 152 -0.15 6.17 -8.38
N ALA A 153 -1.44 6.24 -8.71
CA ALA A 153 -2.37 5.13 -8.49
C ALA A 153 -1.98 3.89 -9.31
N ILE A 154 -1.59 4.09 -10.58
CA ILE A 154 -1.13 3.02 -11.48
C ILE A 154 0.14 2.34 -10.94
N ASP A 155 1.10 3.09 -10.43
CA ASP A 155 2.32 2.52 -9.85
C ASP A 155 2.03 1.79 -8.51
N GLY A 156 1.04 2.24 -7.73
CA GLY A 156 0.56 1.49 -6.58
C GLY A 156 -0.06 0.15 -6.94
N VAL A 157 -0.77 0.07 -8.08
CA VAL A 157 -1.23 -1.22 -8.62
C VAL A 157 -0.04 -2.08 -9.05
N ASP A 158 0.99 -1.50 -9.70
CA ASP A 158 2.21 -2.23 -10.05
C ASP A 158 2.90 -2.81 -8.80
N GLU A 159 2.98 -2.05 -7.69
CA GLU A 159 3.54 -2.54 -6.43
C GLU A 159 2.74 -3.72 -5.88
N TRP A 160 1.40 -3.61 -5.84
CA TRP A 160 0.56 -4.72 -5.40
C TRP A 160 0.77 -5.98 -6.23
N MET A 161 0.90 -5.82 -7.55
CA MET A 161 1.13 -6.95 -8.47
C MET A 161 2.47 -7.64 -8.22
N GLU A 162 3.49 -6.92 -7.75
CA GLU A 162 4.77 -7.50 -7.31
C GLU A 162 4.57 -8.32 -6.03
N PHE A 163 3.92 -7.77 -5.00
CA PHE A 163 3.60 -8.46 -3.75
C PHE A 163 2.72 -9.70 -3.96
N ALA A 164 1.85 -9.69 -4.95
CA ALA A 164 0.98 -10.83 -5.27
C ALA A 164 1.73 -12.06 -5.82
N THR A 165 3.04 -11.96 -6.07
CA THR A 165 3.85 -13.06 -6.62
C THR A 165 4.80 -13.70 -5.60
N VAL A 166 4.89 -13.18 -4.37
CA VAL A 166 5.76 -13.76 -3.31
C VAL A 166 5.11 -15.02 -2.71
N PRO A 167 5.92 -15.94 -2.15
CA PRO A 167 5.43 -17.22 -1.60
C PRO A 167 4.26 -17.07 -0.63
N GLU A 168 4.28 -16.07 0.25
CA GLU A 168 3.24 -15.81 1.24
C GLU A 168 1.86 -15.60 0.61
N ALA A 169 1.81 -15.03 -0.59
CA ALA A 169 0.56 -14.77 -1.30
C ALA A 169 -0.10 -16.04 -1.85
N TYR A 170 0.66 -17.08 -2.18
CA TYR A 170 0.10 -18.23 -2.89
C TYR A 170 0.35 -19.60 -2.25
N GLU A 171 1.36 -19.76 -1.41
CA GLU A 171 1.58 -21.02 -0.72
C GLU A 171 0.44 -21.30 0.26
N PRO A 172 -0.21 -22.47 0.16
CA PRO A 172 -1.36 -22.76 1.00
C PRO A 172 -0.92 -22.95 2.45
N GLY A 173 -1.58 -22.22 3.35
CA GLY A 173 -1.59 -22.60 4.77
C GLY A 173 -2.34 -23.94 4.96
N PRO A 174 -2.23 -24.58 6.13
CA PRO A 174 -2.79 -25.93 6.39
C PRO A 174 -4.28 -26.08 6.03
N ASP A 175 -5.08 -25.04 6.16
CA ASP A 175 -6.53 -25.04 5.99
C ASP A 175 -7.00 -24.04 4.91
N ALA A 176 -6.10 -23.42 4.16
CA ALA A 176 -6.46 -22.41 3.18
C ALA A 176 -6.75 -23.03 1.80
N PRO A 177 -7.81 -22.63 1.10
CA PRO A 177 -8.05 -23.08 -0.27
C PRO A 177 -6.90 -22.67 -1.17
N GLY A 178 -6.45 -23.57 -2.06
CA GLY A 178 -5.39 -23.30 -3.01
C GLY A 178 -5.75 -22.15 -3.95
N LEU A 179 -4.83 -21.22 -4.13
CA LEU A 179 -4.99 -20.09 -5.05
C LEU A 179 -4.77 -20.52 -6.51
N LEU A 180 -3.78 -21.36 -6.75
CA LEU A 180 -3.39 -21.80 -8.10
C LEU A 180 -4.34 -22.87 -8.65
N GLY A 181 -4.55 -22.86 -9.98
CA GLY A 181 -5.35 -23.88 -10.63
C GLY A 181 -5.68 -23.60 -12.10
N PRO A 182 -6.10 -24.59 -12.85
CA PRO A 182 -6.39 -24.45 -14.28
C PRO A 182 -7.51 -23.43 -14.53
N GLY A 183 -7.32 -22.58 -15.55
CA GLY A 183 -8.27 -21.56 -15.97
C GLY A 183 -8.36 -20.34 -15.07
N ARG A 184 -7.58 -20.26 -13.98
CA ARG A 184 -7.59 -19.12 -13.05
C ARG A 184 -6.73 -17.96 -13.56
N THR A 185 -7.37 -17.00 -14.18
CA THR A 185 -6.73 -15.76 -14.66
C THR A 185 -7.57 -14.56 -14.27
N LEU A 186 -6.91 -13.48 -13.85
CA LEU A 186 -7.56 -12.20 -13.53
C LEU A 186 -7.03 -11.13 -14.47
N GLN A 187 -7.94 -10.35 -15.04
CA GLN A 187 -7.60 -9.20 -15.87
C GLN A 187 -8.03 -7.92 -15.16
N PHE A 188 -7.08 -7.02 -14.93
CA PHE A 188 -7.34 -5.72 -14.35
C PHE A 188 -7.20 -4.63 -15.42
N HIS A 189 -8.13 -3.65 -15.41
CA HIS A 189 -8.08 -2.44 -16.19
C HIS A 189 -8.24 -1.25 -15.23
N ALA A 190 -7.22 -0.43 -15.14
CA ALA A 190 -7.18 0.75 -14.29
C ALA A 190 -6.86 1.98 -15.15
N GLY A 191 -7.88 2.72 -15.57
CA GLY A 191 -7.74 3.74 -16.63
C GLY A 191 -7.25 3.10 -17.93
N GLU A 192 -6.17 3.63 -18.48
CA GLU A 192 -5.54 3.10 -19.72
C GLU A 192 -4.58 1.90 -19.44
N ALA A 193 -4.23 1.67 -18.17
CA ALA A 193 -3.32 0.59 -17.80
C ALA A 193 -4.06 -0.74 -17.60
N ARG A 194 -3.37 -1.85 -17.83
CA ARG A 194 -3.93 -3.18 -17.62
C ARG A 194 -2.88 -4.17 -17.13
N TRP A 195 -3.35 -5.18 -16.41
CA TRP A 195 -2.52 -6.28 -15.92
C TRP A 195 -3.25 -7.60 -16.10
N LEU A 196 -2.49 -8.62 -16.51
CA LEU A 196 -2.94 -10.01 -16.46
C LEU A 196 -2.24 -10.70 -15.30
N VAL A 197 -3.03 -11.25 -14.37
CA VAL A 197 -2.55 -12.16 -13.33
C VAL A 197 -2.89 -13.58 -13.78
N ASP A 198 -1.86 -14.42 -13.91
CA ASP A 198 -2.01 -15.82 -14.29
C ASP A 198 -1.68 -16.72 -13.09
N LEU A 199 -2.67 -17.48 -12.64
CA LEU A 199 -2.62 -18.42 -11.53
C LEU A 199 -2.66 -19.89 -12.00
N THR A 200 -2.48 -20.14 -13.32
CA THR A 200 -2.57 -21.49 -13.88
C THR A 200 -1.30 -22.31 -13.71
N GLY A 201 -0.17 -21.64 -13.45
CA GLY A 201 1.15 -22.26 -13.28
C GLY A 201 1.45 -22.74 -11.85
N GLY A 202 2.71 -23.07 -11.60
CA GLY A 202 3.21 -23.46 -10.26
C GLY A 202 3.42 -22.28 -9.30
N LYS A 203 3.34 -21.05 -9.80
CA LYS A 203 3.38 -19.80 -9.05
C LYS A 203 2.58 -18.72 -9.78
N PRO A 204 2.08 -17.69 -9.09
CA PRO A 204 1.46 -16.54 -9.73
C PRO A 204 2.45 -15.80 -10.63
N THR A 205 1.95 -15.27 -11.74
CA THR A 205 2.68 -14.28 -12.52
C THR A 205 1.79 -13.07 -12.76
N SER A 206 2.39 -11.89 -12.80
CA SER A 206 1.71 -10.65 -13.17
C SER A 206 2.42 -10.02 -14.36
N GLN A 207 1.67 -9.63 -15.38
CA GLN A 207 2.18 -9.03 -16.61
C GLN A 207 1.44 -7.71 -16.88
N ARG A 208 2.17 -6.62 -16.83
CA ARG A 208 1.70 -5.31 -17.31
C ARG A 208 1.48 -5.36 -18.82
N ASP A 209 0.38 -4.76 -19.26
CA ASP A 209 -0.10 -4.81 -20.66
C ASP A 209 -0.43 -6.20 -21.18
N GLY A 210 -0.36 -7.23 -20.32
CA GLY A 210 -0.82 -8.58 -20.61
C GLY A 210 -2.34 -8.63 -20.84
N ALA A 211 -2.78 -9.60 -21.65
CA ALA A 211 -4.18 -9.85 -21.89
C ALA A 211 -4.44 -11.34 -22.09
N ALA A 212 -5.58 -11.81 -21.58
CA ALA A 212 -6.11 -13.14 -21.90
C ALA A 212 -7.33 -13.00 -22.81
N ASP A 213 -7.51 -13.94 -23.75
CA ASP A 213 -8.68 -13.94 -24.64
C ASP A 213 -9.99 -14.09 -23.84
N LYS A 214 -9.94 -14.88 -22.76
CA LYS A 214 -11.08 -15.13 -21.89
C LYS A 214 -10.60 -15.28 -20.44
N PRO A 215 -10.40 -14.17 -19.71
CA PRO A 215 -10.04 -14.25 -18.31
C PRO A 215 -11.19 -14.82 -17.48
N ALA A 216 -10.87 -15.49 -16.36
CA ALA A 216 -11.88 -16.00 -15.44
C ALA A 216 -12.63 -14.87 -14.74
N VAL A 217 -11.94 -13.78 -14.46
CA VAL A 217 -12.55 -12.55 -13.92
C VAL A 217 -11.86 -11.33 -14.51
N THR A 218 -12.65 -10.29 -14.74
CA THR A 218 -12.18 -8.97 -15.18
C THR A 218 -12.63 -7.90 -14.22
N VAL A 219 -11.70 -7.04 -13.82
CA VAL A 219 -11.92 -5.88 -12.95
C VAL A 219 -11.65 -4.62 -13.77
N ARG A 220 -12.57 -3.64 -13.76
CA ARG A 220 -12.44 -2.37 -14.48
C ARG A 220 -12.82 -1.20 -13.61
N GLY A 221 -12.05 -0.12 -13.67
CA GLY A 221 -12.38 1.12 -12.97
C GLY A 221 -11.33 2.21 -13.16
N PRO A 222 -11.54 3.39 -12.59
CA PRO A 222 -10.51 4.39 -12.45
C PRO A 222 -9.32 3.84 -11.66
N ALA A 223 -8.09 4.29 -11.96
CA ALA A 223 -6.88 3.75 -11.33
C ALA A 223 -6.91 3.81 -9.80
N THR A 224 -7.37 4.93 -9.24
CA THR A 224 -7.53 5.09 -7.80
C THR A 224 -8.49 4.07 -7.19
N ASP A 225 -9.64 3.80 -7.83
CA ASP A 225 -10.61 2.82 -7.30
C ASP A 225 -10.09 1.39 -7.42
N VAL A 226 -9.39 1.04 -8.50
CA VAL A 226 -8.75 -0.28 -8.61
C VAL A 226 -7.69 -0.44 -7.51
N LEU A 227 -6.87 0.57 -7.24
CA LEU A 227 -5.92 0.56 -6.14
C LEU A 227 -6.63 0.37 -4.79
N MET A 228 -7.70 1.13 -4.53
CA MET A 228 -8.49 1.00 -3.29
C MET A 228 -9.11 -0.39 -3.14
N LEU A 229 -9.61 -0.99 -4.23
CA LEU A 229 -10.11 -2.38 -4.20
C LEU A 229 -9.02 -3.37 -3.76
N LEU A 230 -7.80 -3.24 -4.31
CA LEU A 230 -6.67 -4.09 -3.95
C LEU A 230 -6.39 -4.02 -2.45
N TYR A 231 -6.37 -2.83 -1.90
CA TYR A 231 -6.20 -2.59 -0.46
C TYR A 231 -7.46 -2.85 0.39
N ARG A 232 -8.52 -3.45 -0.15
CA ARG A 232 -9.77 -3.76 0.55
C ARG A 232 -10.54 -2.52 1.07
N ARG A 233 -10.34 -1.37 0.45
CA ARG A 233 -11.07 -0.14 0.73
C ARG A 233 -12.26 0.02 -0.21
N PRO A 234 -13.28 0.86 0.13
CA PRO A 234 -14.42 1.10 -0.75
C PRO A 234 -13.98 1.60 -2.14
N ALA A 235 -14.48 0.94 -3.18
CA ALA A 235 -14.16 1.23 -4.58
C ALA A 235 -15.44 1.24 -5.43
N PRO A 236 -16.31 2.26 -5.26
CA PRO A 236 -17.69 2.23 -5.79
C PRO A 236 -17.76 2.30 -7.32
N ARG A 237 -16.69 2.70 -7.99
CA ARG A 237 -16.63 2.81 -9.46
C ARG A 237 -15.96 1.61 -10.12
N VAL A 238 -15.68 0.55 -9.36
CA VAL A 238 -15.11 -0.69 -9.91
C VAL A 238 -16.24 -1.60 -10.36
N GLU A 239 -16.10 -2.13 -11.58
CA GLU A 239 -16.94 -3.17 -12.15
C GLU A 239 -16.18 -4.49 -12.15
N VAL A 240 -16.87 -5.58 -11.77
CA VAL A 240 -16.32 -6.94 -11.75
C VAL A 240 -17.19 -7.81 -12.64
N ASP A 241 -16.59 -8.47 -13.64
CA ASP A 241 -17.24 -9.41 -14.55
C ASP A 241 -16.55 -10.78 -14.48
N GLY A 242 -17.34 -11.85 -14.36
CA GLY A 242 -16.84 -13.23 -14.26
C GLY A 242 -16.81 -13.76 -12.82
N ASP A 243 -15.76 -14.52 -12.46
CA ASP A 243 -15.65 -15.26 -11.19
C ASP A 243 -15.25 -14.33 -10.02
N ALA A 244 -16.25 -13.70 -9.39
CA ALA A 244 -16.05 -12.86 -8.22
C ALA A 244 -15.47 -13.64 -7.01
N GLY A 245 -15.72 -14.95 -6.90
CA GLY A 245 -15.15 -15.79 -5.85
C GLY A 245 -13.62 -15.96 -6.02
N LEU A 246 -13.16 -16.10 -7.26
CA LEU A 246 -11.72 -16.11 -7.54
C LEU A 246 -11.05 -14.76 -7.20
N LEU A 247 -11.71 -13.65 -7.52
CA LEU A 247 -11.21 -12.33 -7.15
C LEU A 247 -11.08 -12.19 -5.63
N ASP A 248 -12.13 -12.56 -4.87
CA ASP A 248 -12.11 -12.46 -3.41
C ASP A 248 -11.04 -13.37 -2.78
N LEU A 249 -10.90 -14.60 -3.29
CA LEU A 249 -9.82 -15.50 -2.87
C LEU A 249 -8.43 -14.88 -3.13
N TRP A 250 -8.22 -14.33 -4.31
CA TRP A 250 -6.94 -13.71 -4.66
C TRP A 250 -6.65 -12.48 -3.80
N LEU A 251 -7.62 -11.58 -3.61
CA LEU A 251 -7.49 -10.41 -2.74
C LEU A 251 -7.22 -10.81 -1.27
N THR A 252 -7.85 -11.88 -0.79
CA THR A 252 -7.63 -12.39 0.56
C THR A 252 -6.21 -12.93 0.73
N ARG A 253 -5.71 -13.64 -0.27
CA ARG A 253 -4.37 -14.23 -0.24
C ARG A 253 -3.27 -13.20 -0.40
N THR A 254 -3.46 -12.24 -1.29
CA THR A 254 -2.47 -11.16 -1.55
C THR A 254 -2.50 -10.06 -0.49
N GLY A 255 -3.53 -10.01 0.36
CA GLY A 255 -3.65 -9.06 1.46
C GLY A 255 -2.94 -9.49 2.76
N PHE A 256 -2.05 -10.49 2.74
CA PHE A 256 -1.36 -11.03 3.93
C PHE A 256 -0.58 -9.96 4.72
N TRP A 257 -0.17 -8.91 4.07
CA TRP A 257 0.61 -7.81 4.64
C TRP A 257 -0.22 -6.58 5.05
N LEU A 258 -1.56 -6.68 4.99
CA LEU A 258 -2.50 -5.66 5.46
C LEU A 258 -2.92 -5.88 6.93
N ALA A 259 -2.42 -6.92 7.60
CA ALA A 259 -2.85 -7.36 8.92
C ALA A 259 -2.00 -6.74 10.03
#